data_ed3e3f10e3600e7a598b3e7a20112bb2
#
_entry.id   ed3e3f10e3600e7a598b3e7a20112bb2
#
_cell.length_a   1.000
_cell.length_b   1.000
_cell.length_c   1.000
_cell.angle_alpha   90.00
_cell.angle_beta   90.00
_cell.angle_gamma   90.00
#
_symmetry.space_group_name_H-M   'P 1'
#
loop_
_entity.id
_entity.type
_entity.pdbx_description
1 polymer ?
#
loop_
_entity_poly.entity_id
_entity_poly.type
_entity_poly.pdbx_seq_one_letter_code
_entity_poly.pdbx_strand_id
1 'polypeptide(L)'
;MATQLDFKELQGLAAEILGIEPDEVQLDKSFQRDLAADSLDLVELIAAVEDKYDVELPEEELEKMKLIGDLWKFLEQKTAERLEA
;
A
#
# COMPACT_ATOMS: atom_id res chain seq x y z
N MET A 1 -14.58 7.22 16.12
CA MET A 1 -13.54 6.25 16.45
C MET A 1 -12.43 6.30 15.45
N ALA A 2 -11.21 6.38 15.92
CA ALA A 2 -10.06 6.41 15.03
C ALA A 2 -9.92 5.06 14.34
N THR A 3 -9.73 5.09 13.03
CA THR A 3 -9.50 3.88 12.27
C THR A 3 -8.05 3.49 12.46
N GLN A 4 -7.81 2.32 13.00
CA GLN A 4 -6.45 1.83 13.16
C GLN A 4 -6.02 1.15 11.88
N LEU A 5 -4.80 1.41 11.46
CA LEU A 5 -4.23 0.71 10.34
C LEU A 5 -3.84 -0.70 10.78
N ASP A 6 -4.20 -1.66 9.95
CA ASP A 6 -3.84 -3.05 10.19
C ASP A 6 -3.08 -3.54 8.95
N PHE A 7 -1.83 -3.90 9.15
CA PHE A 7 -0.99 -4.36 8.05
C PHE A 7 -1.56 -5.61 7.39
N LYS A 8 -2.28 -6.43 8.13
CA LYS A 8 -2.92 -7.62 7.57
C LYS A 8 -3.94 -7.27 6.50
N GLU A 9 -4.64 -6.15 6.66
CA GLU A 9 -5.60 -5.70 5.67
C GLU A 9 -4.88 -5.30 4.38
N LEU A 10 -3.75 -4.62 4.50
CA LEU A 10 -2.95 -4.25 3.34
C LEU A 10 -2.38 -5.49 2.67
N GLN A 11 -1.92 -6.46 3.45
CA GLN A 11 -1.42 -7.72 2.92
C GLN A 11 -2.50 -8.44 2.10
N GLY A 12 -3.71 -8.50 2.64
CA GLY A 12 -4.82 -9.14 1.95
C GLY A 12 -5.19 -8.44 0.66
N LEU A 13 -5.23 -7.12 0.69
CA LEU A 13 -5.55 -6.32 -0.48
C LEU A 13 -4.51 -6.50 -1.58
N ALA A 14 -3.24 -6.39 -1.21
CA ALA A 14 -2.15 -6.54 -2.16
C ALA A 14 -2.10 -7.96 -2.74
N ALA A 15 -2.30 -8.96 -1.88
CA ALA A 15 -2.30 -10.35 -2.32
C ALA A 15 -3.40 -10.62 -3.34
N GLU A 16 -4.59 -10.08 -3.10
CA GLU A 16 -5.71 -10.26 -4.01
C GLU A 16 -5.43 -9.64 -5.37
N ILE A 17 -4.92 -8.43 -5.39
CA ILE A 17 -4.66 -7.71 -6.63
C ILE A 17 -3.49 -8.31 -7.40
N LEU A 18 -2.43 -8.69 -6.69
CA LEU A 18 -1.22 -9.23 -7.31
C LEU A 18 -1.29 -10.72 -7.56
N GLY A 19 -2.30 -11.41 -7.03
CA GLY A 19 -2.44 -12.85 -7.22
C GLY A 19 -1.40 -13.68 -6.48
N ILE A 20 -1.02 -13.22 -5.29
CA ILE A 20 -0.01 -13.89 -4.46
C ILE A 20 -0.58 -14.16 -3.07
N GLU A 21 0.19 -14.86 -2.26
CA GLU A 21 -0.21 -15.14 -0.89
C GLU A 21 0.03 -13.93 0.01
N PRO A 22 -0.84 -13.65 0.99
CA PRO A 22 -0.63 -12.52 1.89
C PRO A 22 0.71 -12.57 2.61
N ASP A 23 1.22 -13.76 2.92
CA ASP A 23 2.50 -13.93 3.60
C ASP A 23 3.67 -13.42 2.78
N GLU A 24 3.51 -13.31 1.47
CA GLU A 24 4.55 -12.78 0.61
C GLU A 24 4.65 -11.27 0.67
N VAL A 25 3.61 -10.62 1.19
CA VAL A 25 3.57 -9.16 1.28
C VAL A 25 4.19 -8.72 2.60
N GLN A 26 5.48 -8.44 2.58
CA GLN A 26 6.23 -8.02 3.75
C GLN A 26 6.84 -6.64 3.50
N LEU A 27 7.17 -5.93 4.58
CA LEU A 27 7.66 -4.55 4.48
C LEU A 27 8.92 -4.39 3.64
N ASP A 28 9.78 -5.38 3.66
CA ASP A 28 11.06 -5.34 2.94
C ASP A 28 10.97 -5.83 1.50
N LYS A 29 9.79 -6.20 1.05
CA LYS A 29 9.61 -6.72 -0.31
C LYS A 29 9.45 -5.61 -1.32
N SER A 30 10.11 -5.76 -2.44
CA SER A 30 10.02 -4.84 -3.56
C SER A 30 8.82 -5.21 -4.44
N PHE A 31 8.06 -4.22 -4.88
CA PHE A 31 6.94 -4.49 -5.78
C PHE A 31 7.38 -5.17 -7.06
N GLN A 32 8.47 -4.71 -7.64
CA GLN A 32 8.91 -5.24 -8.93
C GLN A 32 9.75 -6.51 -8.79
N ARG A 33 10.67 -6.53 -7.86
CA ARG A 33 11.60 -7.65 -7.72
C ARG A 33 10.99 -8.85 -7.02
N ASP A 34 10.38 -8.60 -5.87
CA ASP A 34 9.93 -9.70 -5.01
C ASP A 34 8.50 -10.12 -5.31
N LEU A 35 7.66 -9.17 -5.70
CA LEU A 35 6.24 -9.44 -5.93
C LEU A 35 5.88 -9.48 -7.40
N ALA A 36 6.84 -9.22 -8.27
CA ALA A 36 6.66 -9.25 -9.73
C ALA A 36 5.48 -8.37 -10.20
N ALA A 37 5.24 -7.28 -9.51
CA ALA A 37 4.18 -6.34 -9.88
C ALA A 37 4.66 -5.46 -11.03
N ASP A 38 3.90 -5.40 -12.11
CA ASP A 38 4.19 -4.48 -13.19
C ASP A 38 3.49 -3.15 -12.93
N SER A 39 3.64 -2.20 -13.86
CA SER A 39 3.06 -0.87 -13.72
C SER A 39 1.54 -0.90 -13.56
N LEU A 40 0.89 -1.79 -14.30
CA LEU A 40 -0.57 -1.91 -14.25
C LEU A 40 -1.02 -2.45 -12.91
N ASP A 41 -0.35 -3.48 -12.41
CA ASP A 41 -0.64 -4.05 -11.09
C ASP A 41 -0.48 -2.99 -10.00
N LEU A 42 0.57 -2.20 -10.09
CA LEU A 42 0.84 -1.17 -9.12
C LEU A 42 -0.24 -0.08 -9.15
N VAL A 43 -0.66 0.33 -10.33
CA VAL A 43 -1.74 1.32 -10.49
C VAL A 43 -3.03 0.78 -9.88
N GLU A 44 -3.35 -0.48 -10.13
CA GLU A 44 -4.55 -1.10 -9.55
C GLU A 44 -4.48 -1.15 -8.03
N LEU A 45 -3.33 -1.53 -7.50
CA LEU A 45 -3.14 -1.60 -6.06
C LEU A 45 -3.28 -0.21 -5.43
N ILE A 46 -2.65 0.79 -6.01
CA ILE A 46 -2.72 2.13 -5.48
C ILE A 46 -4.14 2.68 -5.54
N ALA A 47 -4.86 2.43 -6.62
CA ALA A 47 -6.26 2.85 -6.72
C ALA A 47 -7.12 2.21 -5.63
N ALA A 48 -6.89 0.93 -5.35
CA ALA A 48 -7.61 0.23 -4.31
C ALA A 48 -7.25 0.76 -2.91
N VAL A 49 -5.99 1.09 -2.70
CA VAL A 49 -5.52 1.67 -1.45
C VAL A 49 -6.14 3.04 -1.23
N GLU A 50 -6.17 3.87 -2.26
CA GLU A 50 -6.78 5.20 -2.17
C GLU A 50 -8.25 5.10 -1.78
N ASP A 51 -8.96 4.16 -2.37
CA ASP A 51 -10.36 3.96 -2.09
C ASP A 51 -10.60 3.40 -0.69
N LYS A 52 -9.84 2.38 -0.31
CA LYS A 52 -10.02 1.71 0.98
C LYS A 52 -9.66 2.62 2.16
N TYR A 53 -8.57 3.35 2.05
CA TYR A 53 -8.07 4.18 3.16
C TYR A 53 -8.44 5.65 3.02
N ASP A 54 -9.13 6.00 1.94
CA ASP A 54 -9.56 7.38 1.67
C ASP A 54 -8.37 8.35 1.71
N VAL A 55 -7.35 8.01 0.96
CA VAL A 55 -6.14 8.83 0.83
C VAL A 55 -5.87 9.12 -0.64
N GLU A 56 -5.10 10.17 -0.89
CA GLU A 56 -4.65 10.49 -2.24
C GLU A 56 -3.15 10.23 -2.31
N LEU A 57 -2.73 9.53 -3.34
CA LEU A 57 -1.34 9.20 -3.54
C LEU A 57 -0.88 9.81 -4.86
N PRO A 58 -0.25 10.99 -4.80
CA PRO A 58 0.20 11.66 -6.02
C PRO A 58 1.21 10.81 -6.79
N GLU A 59 1.26 11.01 -8.09
CA GLU A 59 2.18 10.30 -8.95
C GLU A 59 3.64 10.44 -8.50
N GLU A 60 3.98 11.61 -7.99
CA GLU A 60 5.33 11.87 -7.47
C GLU A 60 5.69 10.94 -6.31
N GLU A 61 4.74 10.70 -5.43
CA GLU A 61 4.95 9.79 -4.31
C GLU A 61 5.00 8.35 -4.78
N LEU A 62 4.17 8.02 -5.76
CA LEU A 62 4.13 6.68 -6.33
C LEU A 62 5.48 6.29 -6.92
N GLU A 63 6.13 7.21 -7.60
CA GLU A 63 7.43 6.96 -8.20
C GLU A 63 8.50 6.62 -7.16
N LYS A 64 8.35 7.12 -5.95
CA LYS A 64 9.29 6.86 -4.87
C LYS A 64 9.04 5.54 -4.16
N MET A 65 7.89 4.94 -4.39
CA MET A 65 7.51 3.73 -3.70
C MET A 65 8.05 2.49 -4.39
N LYS A 66 9.06 1.90 -3.78
CA LYS A 66 9.70 0.70 -4.32
C LYS A 66 9.42 -0.53 -3.48
N LEU A 67 9.22 -0.33 -2.18
CA LEU A 67 8.97 -1.41 -1.24
C LEU A 67 7.57 -1.29 -0.65
N ILE A 68 7.05 -2.41 -0.19
CA ILE A 68 5.78 -2.41 0.55
C ILE A 68 5.87 -1.46 1.74
N GLY A 69 7.02 -1.44 2.41
CA GLY A 69 7.25 -0.54 3.54
C GLY A 69 7.10 0.93 3.21
N ASP A 70 7.43 1.32 1.98
CA ASP A 70 7.26 2.70 1.55
C ASP A 70 5.78 3.09 1.51
N LEU A 71 4.95 2.20 0.98
CA LEU A 71 3.51 2.41 0.95
C LEU A 71 2.93 2.41 2.36
N TRP A 72 3.39 1.50 3.20
CA TRP A 72 2.93 1.40 4.58
C TRP A 72 3.22 2.68 5.36
N LYS A 73 4.43 3.21 5.23
CA LYS A 73 4.81 4.46 5.87
C LYS A 73 3.94 5.62 5.42
N PHE A 74 3.63 5.67 4.14
CA PHE A 74 2.74 6.70 3.59
C PHE A 74 1.37 6.63 4.26
N LEU A 75 0.82 5.42 4.37
CA LEU A 75 -0.48 5.22 5.01
C LEU A 75 -0.47 5.60 6.48
N GLU A 76 0.59 5.22 7.20
CA GLU A 76 0.73 5.57 8.60
C GLU A 76 0.76 7.09 8.78
N GLN A 77 1.51 7.76 7.93
CA GLN A 77 1.64 9.21 7.99
C GLN A 77 0.31 9.90 7.72
N LYS A 78 -0.40 9.45 6.70
CA LYS A 78 -1.70 10.06 6.36
C LYS A 78 -2.74 9.81 7.43
N THR A 79 -2.74 8.64 8.02
CA THR A 79 -3.65 8.32 9.12
C THR A 79 -3.36 9.17 10.34
N ALA A 80 -2.08 9.34 10.66
CA ALA A 80 -1.66 10.19 11.80
C ALA A 80 -2.10 11.63 11.59
N GLU A 81 -1.98 12.16 10.39
CA GLU A 81 -2.40 13.51 10.05
C GLU A 81 -3.90 13.71 10.31
N ARG A 82 -4.72 12.71 9.98
CA ARG A 82 -6.15 12.76 10.21
C ARG A 82 -6.49 12.77 11.69
N LEU A 83 -5.77 11.98 12.47
CA LEU A 83 -6.02 11.89 13.90
C LEU A 83 -5.66 13.17 14.64
N GLU A 84 -4.75 13.95 14.10
CA GLU A 84 -4.33 15.22 14.68
C GLU A 84 -5.24 16.38 14.28
N ALA A 85 -6.00 16.22 13.24
CA ALA A 85 -6.85 17.29 12.71
C ALA A 85 -8.06 17.60 13.60
#